data_fcf85b84204abdfd89ea55369e5ed453
#
_entry.id   fcf85b84204abdfd89ea55369e5ed453
#
_cell.length_a   1.000
_cell.length_b   1.000
_cell.length_c   1.000
_cell.angle_alpha   90.00
_cell.angle_beta   90.00
_cell.angle_gamma   90.00
#
_symmetry.space_group_name_H-M   'P 1'
#
loop_
_entity.id
_entity.type
_entity.pdbx_description
1 polymer ?
#
loop_
_entity_poly.entity_id
_entity_poly.type
_entity_poly.pdbx_seq_one_letter_code
_entity_poly.pdbx_strand_id
1 'polypeptide(L)'
;MNEHYDVIIAGGGVSGLTAGAYCAHAGLKTLLCERNAKTGGLVGTFQHNGFSFDGGIRAFEDSGVLLPMLRQLGVEMQFAPNPVTIGFGSRSVQLSDKKSLAGYAALLKSVFPQNGQEIERIARQIEAAMRYMDVLYGIDNPLFLDAELHDPKYLAKTLLPWLIRYTFNIQKASRLDEPMRQYLKKFTQNDALIDLICQH
;
A
#
# COMPACT_ATOMS: atom_id res chain seq x y z
N MET A 1 -9.57 43.84 -12.37
CA MET A 1 -9.45 42.82 -13.41
C MET A 1 -10.14 41.57 -12.85
N ASN A 2 -11.16 41.07 -13.53
CA ASN A 2 -11.77 39.79 -13.12
C ASN A 2 -10.83 38.67 -13.57
N GLU A 3 -10.22 37.98 -12.62
CA GLU A 3 -9.45 36.76 -12.94
C GLU A 3 -10.41 35.64 -13.25
N HIS A 4 -10.20 34.99 -14.39
CA HIS A 4 -10.96 33.80 -14.79
C HIS A 4 -10.09 32.57 -14.64
N TYR A 5 -10.64 31.50 -14.04
CA TYR A 5 -10.01 30.19 -13.88
C TYR A 5 -10.84 29.14 -14.59
N ASP A 6 -10.17 28.18 -15.23
CA ASP A 6 -10.82 27.05 -15.89
C ASP A 6 -11.29 26.01 -14.86
N VAL A 7 -10.50 25.86 -13.77
CA VAL A 7 -10.76 24.89 -12.71
C VAL A 7 -10.51 25.52 -11.34
N ILE A 8 -11.42 25.28 -10.40
CA ILE A 8 -11.26 25.64 -8.98
C ILE A 8 -11.28 24.35 -8.16
N ILE A 9 -10.23 24.15 -7.35
CA ILE A 9 -10.06 22.99 -6.47
C ILE A 9 -10.18 23.43 -5.02
N ALA A 10 -11.10 22.83 -4.29
CA ALA A 10 -11.29 23.08 -2.87
C ALA A 10 -10.57 22.00 -2.05
N GLY A 11 -9.51 22.43 -1.35
CA GLY A 11 -8.68 21.59 -0.48
C GLY A 11 -7.33 21.22 -1.09
N GLY A 12 -6.25 21.55 -0.35
CA GLY A 12 -4.86 21.27 -0.71
C GLY A 12 -4.31 19.99 -0.10
N GLY A 13 -5.14 18.98 0.12
CA GLY A 13 -4.68 17.61 0.43
C GLY A 13 -4.12 16.92 -0.81
N VAL A 14 -3.61 15.69 -0.65
CA VAL A 14 -2.99 14.92 -1.75
C VAL A 14 -3.88 14.86 -2.99
N SER A 15 -5.17 14.57 -2.84
CA SER A 15 -6.10 14.48 -3.98
C SER A 15 -6.25 15.82 -4.72
N GLY A 16 -6.38 16.94 -3.98
CA GLY A 16 -6.49 18.27 -4.59
C GLY A 16 -5.19 18.71 -5.26
N LEU A 17 -4.05 18.43 -4.64
CA LEU A 17 -2.74 18.72 -5.22
C LEU A 17 -2.52 17.90 -6.51
N THR A 18 -2.85 16.62 -6.51
CA THR A 18 -2.74 15.74 -7.68
C THR A 18 -3.66 16.24 -8.81
N ALA A 19 -4.93 16.50 -8.50
CA ALA A 19 -5.88 17.03 -9.50
C ALA A 19 -5.39 18.36 -10.08
N GLY A 20 -4.90 19.27 -9.20
CA GLY A 20 -4.35 20.55 -9.62
C GLY A 20 -3.13 20.42 -10.51
N ALA A 21 -2.22 19.51 -10.18
CA ALA A 21 -1.04 19.25 -10.98
C ALA A 21 -1.40 18.73 -12.39
N TYR A 22 -2.34 17.77 -12.50
CA TYR A 22 -2.80 17.27 -13.80
C TYR A 22 -3.54 18.34 -14.59
N CYS A 23 -4.42 19.13 -13.99
CA CYS A 23 -5.08 20.26 -14.66
C CYS A 23 -4.08 21.27 -15.19
N ALA A 24 -3.11 21.65 -14.35
CA ALA A 24 -2.06 22.60 -14.75
C ALA A 24 -1.15 22.02 -15.85
N HIS A 25 -0.81 20.74 -15.77
CA HIS A 25 -0.04 20.03 -16.80
C HIS A 25 -0.78 19.98 -18.13
N ALA A 26 -2.11 19.90 -18.11
CA ALA A 26 -2.97 19.99 -19.30
C ALA A 26 -3.15 21.44 -19.81
N GLY A 27 -2.50 22.43 -19.22
CA GLY A 27 -2.55 23.83 -19.62
C GLY A 27 -3.76 24.60 -19.10
N LEU A 28 -4.55 24.03 -18.17
CA LEU A 28 -5.71 24.71 -17.60
C LEU A 28 -5.28 25.69 -16.51
N LYS A 29 -5.85 26.90 -16.49
CA LYS A 29 -5.65 27.88 -15.42
C LYS A 29 -6.40 27.42 -14.17
N THR A 30 -5.65 26.89 -13.22
CA THR A 30 -6.19 26.22 -12.04
C THR A 30 -6.00 27.06 -10.78
N LEU A 31 -7.07 27.22 -9.98
CA LEU A 31 -7.04 27.82 -8.65
C LEU A 31 -7.21 26.71 -7.60
N LEU A 32 -6.26 26.57 -6.68
CA LEU A 32 -6.37 25.70 -5.53
C LEU A 32 -6.59 26.54 -4.26
N CYS A 33 -7.69 26.24 -3.56
CA CYS A 33 -8.05 26.89 -2.31
C CYS A 33 -7.81 25.93 -1.14
N GLU A 34 -6.93 26.33 -0.21
CA GLU A 34 -6.65 25.59 1.03
C GLU A 34 -6.99 26.44 2.23
N ARG A 35 -7.70 25.86 3.20
CA ARG A 35 -8.10 26.54 4.44
C ARG A 35 -6.93 26.74 5.40
N ASN A 36 -6.01 25.79 5.44
CA ASN A 36 -4.86 25.83 6.32
C ASN A 36 -3.70 26.63 5.68
N ALA A 37 -2.77 27.08 6.50
CA ALA A 37 -1.58 27.80 6.03
C ALA A 37 -0.60 26.91 5.23
N LYS A 38 -0.75 25.59 5.32
CA LYS A 38 0.07 24.60 4.61
C LYS A 38 -0.81 23.60 3.87
N THR A 39 -0.37 23.19 2.70
CA THR A 39 -0.94 22.09 1.92
C THR A 39 -0.42 20.74 2.42
N GLY A 40 -0.97 19.64 1.88
CA GLY A 40 -0.57 18.25 2.18
C GLY A 40 -1.65 17.43 2.88
N GLY A 41 -2.53 18.08 3.65
CA GLY A 41 -3.59 17.38 4.37
C GLY A 41 -3.02 16.33 5.33
N LEU A 42 -3.52 15.09 5.27
CA LEU A 42 -3.07 13.97 6.13
C LEU A 42 -1.65 13.44 5.78
N VAL A 43 -1.07 13.87 4.67
CA VAL A 43 0.32 13.52 4.30
C VAL A 43 1.29 14.63 4.72
N GLY A 44 0.79 15.65 5.39
CA GLY A 44 1.60 16.78 5.86
C GLY A 44 2.47 16.41 7.06
N THR A 45 3.56 17.17 7.21
CA THR A 45 4.46 17.12 8.37
C THR A 45 4.21 18.33 9.27
N PHE A 46 4.23 18.16 10.59
CA PHE A 46 4.15 19.24 11.56
C PHE A 46 5.39 19.29 12.45
N GLN A 47 5.66 20.47 12.99
CA GLN A 47 6.76 20.71 13.93
C GLN A 47 6.22 20.84 15.35
N HIS A 48 6.87 20.19 16.31
CA HIS A 48 6.58 20.35 17.73
C HIS A 48 7.86 20.26 18.54
N ASN A 49 8.16 21.26 19.36
CA ASN A 49 9.36 21.34 20.22
C ASN A 49 10.67 21.03 19.49
N GLY A 50 10.84 21.52 18.25
CA GLY A 50 12.05 21.31 17.44
C GLY A 50 12.12 19.94 16.72
N PHE A 51 11.13 19.09 16.89
CA PHE A 51 11.02 17.80 16.21
C PHE A 51 10.01 17.87 15.06
N SER A 52 10.26 17.10 14.00
CA SER A 52 9.33 16.90 12.88
C SER A 52 8.56 15.62 13.08
N PHE A 53 7.24 15.68 12.88
CA PHE A 53 6.34 14.53 12.99
C PHE A 53 5.49 14.43 11.72
N ASP A 54 5.22 13.21 11.29
CA ASP A 54 4.26 12.95 10.24
C ASP A 54 2.84 13.16 10.77
N GLY A 55 2.02 13.89 10.00
CA GLY A 55 0.64 14.23 10.37
C GLY A 55 -0.36 13.08 10.16
N GLY A 56 0.06 12.00 9.52
CA GLY A 56 -0.82 10.87 9.22
C GLY A 56 -0.10 9.76 8.46
N ILE A 57 -0.29 9.65 7.14
CA ILE A 57 0.29 8.60 6.31
C ILE A 57 1.81 8.73 6.27
N ARG A 58 2.52 7.64 6.64
CA ARG A 58 3.98 7.57 6.67
C ARG A 58 4.56 6.71 5.57
N ALA A 59 3.79 5.73 5.11
CA ALA A 59 4.25 4.75 4.14
C ALA A 59 3.16 4.50 3.11
N PHE A 60 3.57 4.05 1.95
CA PHE A 60 2.68 3.55 0.91
C PHE A 60 3.30 2.29 0.30
N GLU A 61 2.47 1.51 -0.34
CA GLU A 61 2.90 0.36 -1.12
C GLU A 61 2.94 0.73 -2.60
N ASP A 62 3.94 0.21 -3.31
CA ASP A 62 4.05 0.41 -4.76
C ASP A 62 3.01 -0.46 -5.48
N SER A 63 1.79 0.05 -5.57
CA SER A 63 0.68 -0.57 -6.27
C SER A 63 0.60 -0.19 -7.75
N GLY A 64 1.67 0.39 -8.32
CA GLY A 64 1.72 0.79 -9.72
C GLY A 64 0.90 2.05 -10.04
N VAL A 65 0.56 2.85 -9.05
CA VAL A 65 -0.21 4.11 -9.24
C VAL A 65 0.65 5.33 -8.95
N LEU A 66 1.23 5.40 -7.75
CA LEU A 66 1.92 6.60 -7.29
C LEU A 66 3.17 6.90 -8.11
N LEU A 67 4.04 5.91 -8.31
CA LEU A 67 5.30 6.13 -9.02
C LEU A 67 5.11 6.54 -10.48
N PRO A 68 4.25 5.86 -11.29
CA PRO A 68 4.00 6.31 -12.67
C PRO A 68 3.32 7.69 -12.72
N MET A 69 2.42 8.00 -11.78
CA MET A 69 1.80 9.33 -11.66
C MET A 69 2.86 10.43 -11.43
N LEU A 70 3.80 10.21 -10.50
CA LEU A 70 4.88 11.16 -10.23
C LEU A 70 5.76 11.34 -11.48
N ARG A 71 6.09 10.24 -12.20
CA ARG A 71 6.86 10.32 -13.45
C ARG A 71 6.15 11.15 -14.51
N GLN A 72 4.84 10.97 -14.73
CA GLN A 72 4.04 11.75 -15.67
C GLN A 72 4.07 13.25 -15.33
N LEU A 73 4.02 13.58 -14.05
CA LEU A 73 4.05 14.97 -13.58
C LEU A 73 5.47 15.55 -13.48
N GLY A 74 6.51 14.77 -13.82
CA GLY A 74 7.90 15.20 -13.73
C GLY A 74 8.38 15.44 -12.28
N VAL A 75 7.75 14.79 -11.29
CA VAL A 75 8.09 14.90 -9.88
C VAL A 75 9.06 13.81 -9.49
N GLU A 76 10.28 14.17 -9.10
CA GLU A 76 11.26 13.26 -8.53
C GLU A 76 11.12 13.22 -7.01
N MET A 77 10.96 12.02 -6.46
CA MET A 77 10.91 11.78 -5.02
C MET A 77 11.84 10.63 -4.64
N GLN A 78 12.46 10.75 -3.48
CA GLN A 78 13.22 9.67 -2.87
C GLN A 78 12.37 8.95 -1.84
N PHE A 79 12.34 7.62 -1.92
CA PHE A 79 11.63 6.76 -0.99
C PHE A 79 12.62 5.91 -0.22
N ALA A 80 12.45 5.85 1.10
CA ALA A 80 13.23 4.98 1.97
C ALA A 80 12.41 3.73 2.32
N PRO A 81 13.04 2.54 2.39
CA PRO A 81 12.38 1.36 2.94
C PRO A 81 11.87 1.63 4.36
N ASN A 82 10.65 1.20 4.65
CA ASN A 82 10.02 1.35 5.96
C ASN A 82 9.74 -0.03 6.58
N PRO A 83 10.74 -0.70 7.15
CA PRO A 83 10.54 -2.00 7.78
C PRO A 83 9.67 -1.84 9.04
N VAL A 84 8.74 -2.77 9.23
CA VAL A 84 7.86 -2.81 10.40
C VAL A 84 8.41 -3.79 11.41
N THR A 85 8.53 -3.38 12.68
CA THR A 85 8.90 -4.27 13.78
C THR A 85 7.66 -4.64 14.58
N ILE A 86 7.37 -5.94 14.68
CA ILE A 86 6.33 -6.49 15.55
C ILE A 86 7.00 -7.00 16.81
N GLY A 87 6.52 -6.55 17.96
CA GLY A 87 7.06 -6.94 19.26
C GLY A 87 5.99 -7.53 20.19
N PHE A 88 6.39 -8.53 20.98
CA PHE A 88 5.59 -9.10 22.05
C PHE A 88 6.45 -9.34 23.31
N GLY A 89 6.19 -8.58 24.36
CA GLY A 89 7.05 -8.57 25.56
C GLY A 89 8.47 -8.14 25.21
N SER A 90 9.45 -8.99 25.53
CA SER A 90 10.87 -8.75 25.21
C SER A 90 11.30 -9.30 23.84
N ARG A 91 10.40 -9.88 23.08
CA ARG A 91 10.69 -10.51 21.78
C ARG A 91 10.16 -9.65 20.65
N SER A 92 10.89 -9.58 19.54
CA SER A 92 10.47 -8.85 18.36
C SER A 92 10.96 -9.51 17.09
N VAL A 93 10.29 -9.20 15.98
CA VAL A 93 10.68 -9.56 14.62
C VAL A 93 10.52 -8.35 13.71
N GLN A 94 11.48 -8.12 12.85
CA GLN A 94 11.41 -7.09 11.81
C GLN A 94 10.85 -7.71 10.54
N LEU A 95 9.80 -7.10 9.99
CA LEU A 95 9.20 -7.46 8.73
C LEU A 95 9.74 -6.52 7.65
N SER A 96 10.55 -7.03 6.75
CA SER A 96 11.16 -6.27 5.65
C SER A 96 10.86 -6.88 4.27
N ASP A 97 10.58 -8.17 4.23
CA ASP A 97 10.33 -8.93 3.00
C ASP A 97 9.47 -10.19 3.27
N LYS A 98 9.15 -10.93 2.21
CA LYS A 98 8.36 -12.17 2.32
C LYS A 98 9.02 -13.25 3.18
N LYS A 99 10.36 -13.25 3.33
CA LYS A 99 11.09 -14.23 4.14
C LYS A 99 10.91 -13.95 5.63
N SER A 100 10.57 -12.74 5.99
CA SER A 100 10.30 -12.34 7.37
C SER A 100 9.08 -13.05 7.98
N LEU A 101 8.20 -13.64 7.16
CA LEU A 101 7.06 -14.44 7.63
C LEU A 101 7.50 -15.63 8.49
N ALA A 102 8.64 -16.26 8.16
CA ALA A 102 9.19 -17.35 8.98
C ALA A 102 9.59 -16.87 10.38
N GLY A 103 10.18 -15.66 10.47
CA GLY A 103 10.50 -15.02 11.75
C GLY A 103 9.25 -14.68 12.56
N TYR A 104 8.21 -14.20 11.89
CA TYR A 104 6.92 -13.93 12.53
C TYR A 104 6.28 -15.22 13.08
N ALA A 105 6.25 -16.29 12.29
CA ALA A 105 5.76 -17.59 12.76
C ALA A 105 6.59 -18.12 13.95
N ALA A 106 7.90 -17.93 13.94
CA ALA A 106 8.77 -18.31 15.07
C ALA A 106 8.47 -17.48 16.33
N LEU A 107 8.22 -16.17 16.18
CA LEU A 107 7.78 -15.30 17.27
C LEU A 107 6.45 -15.82 17.88
N LEU A 108 5.44 -16.09 17.06
CA LEU A 108 4.15 -16.63 17.52
C LEU A 108 4.32 -17.97 18.25
N LYS A 109 5.13 -18.90 17.72
CA LYS A 109 5.42 -20.20 18.37
C LYS A 109 6.12 -20.03 19.73
N SER A 110 6.96 -19.00 19.87
CA SER A 110 7.63 -18.73 21.13
C SER A 110 6.67 -18.23 22.21
N VAL A 111 5.53 -17.64 21.83
CA VAL A 111 4.48 -17.15 22.72
C VAL A 111 3.42 -18.25 22.96
N PHE A 112 3.08 -19.01 21.93
CA PHE A 112 2.08 -20.09 21.96
C PHE A 112 2.69 -21.43 21.54
N PRO A 113 3.56 -22.03 22.38
CA PRO A 113 4.28 -23.25 21.99
C PRO A 113 3.35 -24.46 21.74
N GLN A 114 2.18 -24.50 22.38
CA GLN A 114 1.20 -25.58 22.18
C GLN A 114 0.50 -25.49 20.81
N ASN A 115 0.49 -24.30 20.16
CA ASN A 115 -0.21 -24.05 18.90
C ASN A 115 0.73 -24.11 17.67
N GLY A 116 1.90 -24.73 17.79
CA GLY A 116 2.93 -24.72 16.75
C GLY A 116 2.44 -25.18 15.37
N GLN A 117 1.66 -26.26 15.29
CA GLN A 117 1.11 -26.78 14.04
C GLN A 117 0.02 -25.87 13.45
N GLU A 118 -0.78 -25.24 14.30
CA GLU A 118 -1.81 -24.28 13.90
C GLU A 118 -1.16 -23.02 13.31
N ILE A 119 -0.13 -22.50 13.98
CA ILE A 119 0.66 -21.34 13.52
C ILE A 119 1.30 -21.64 12.15
N GLU A 120 1.83 -22.83 11.93
CA GLU A 120 2.36 -23.19 10.62
C GLU A 120 1.29 -23.24 9.53
N ARG A 121 0.10 -23.73 9.85
CA ARG A 121 -1.03 -23.70 8.92
C ARG A 121 -1.44 -22.26 8.59
N ILE A 122 -1.54 -21.40 9.59
CA ILE A 122 -1.86 -19.98 9.43
C ILE A 122 -0.77 -19.29 8.59
N ALA A 123 0.51 -19.49 8.87
CA ALA A 123 1.60 -18.94 8.09
C ALA A 123 1.55 -19.32 6.61
N ARG A 124 1.24 -20.59 6.30
CA ARG A 124 1.02 -21.03 4.91
C ARG A 124 -0.16 -20.33 4.24
N GLN A 125 -1.23 -20.03 4.98
CA GLN A 125 -2.37 -19.26 4.43
C GLN A 125 -2.00 -17.81 4.17
N ILE A 126 -1.26 -17.18 5.07
CA ILE A 126 -0.74 -15.82 4.86
C ILE A 126 0.15 -15.79 3.61
N GLU A 127 1.08 -16.73 3.47
CA GLU A 127 1.93 -16.83 2.29
C GLU A 127 1.12 -17.03 1.00
N ALA A 128 0.07 -17.85 1.04
CA ALA A 128 -0.83 -18.05 -0.10
C ALA A 128 -1.59 -16.78 -0.44
N ALA A 129 -2.12 -16.06 0.57
CA ALA A 129 -2.80 -14.79 0.39
C ALA A 129 -1.85 -13.75 -0.22
N MET A 130 -0.62 -13.62 0.29
CA MET A 130 0.40 -12.73 -0.28
C MET A 130 0.66 -13.03 -1.76
N ARG A 131 0.75 -14.31 -2.16
CA ARG A 131 0.90 -14.68 -3.59
C ARG A 131 -0.30 -14.29 -4.44
N TYR A 132 -1.52 -14.37 -3.91
CA TYR A 132 -2.71 -13.92 -4.65
C TYR A 132 -2.75 -12.40 -4.79
N MET A 133 -2.33 -11.70 -3.75
CA MET A 133 -2.26 -10.24 -3.74
C MET A 133 -1.10 -9.68 -4.59
N ASP A 134 -0.04 -10.46 -4.83
CA ASP A 134 1.11 -10.04 -5.66
C ASP A 134 0.72 -9.54 -7.05
N VAL A 135 -0.42 -9.95 -7.56
CA VAL A 135 -0.90 -9.48 -8.87
C VAL A 135 -1.42 -8.04 -8.85
N LEU A 136 -1.65 -7.49 -7.66
CA LEU A 136 -2.05 -6.09 -7.48
C LEU A 136 -0.83 -5.14 -7.45
N TYR A 137 0.38 -5.71 -7.38
CA TYR A 137 1.64 -4.99 -7.25
C TYR A 137 2.62 -5.39 -8.38
N GLY A 138 3.62 -4.59 -8.61
CA GLY A 138 4.72 -4.91 -9.54
C GLY A 138 4.39 -4.73 -11.01
N ILE A 139 3.28 -4.05 -11.34
CA ILE A 139 2.98 -3.51 -12.67
C ILE A 139 2.44 -2.09 -12.52
N ASP A 140 2.94 -1.20 -13.34
CA ASP A 140 2.41 0.16 -13.42
C ASP A 140 0.98 0.12 -13.99
N ASN A 141 0.08 0.92 -13.40
CA ASN A 141 -1.30 1.01 -13.87
C ASN A 141 -1.32 1.49 -15.33
N PRO A 142 -1.94 0.75 -16.25
CA PRO A 142 -1.97 1.09 -17.68
C PRO A 142 -2.48 2.49 -18.00
N LEU A 143 -3.29 3.10 -17.12
CA LEU A 143 -3.77 4.48 -17.30
C LEU A 143 -2.64 5.53 -17.28
N PHE A 144 -1.46 5.18 -16.78
CA PHE A 144 -0.28 6.05 -16.71
C PHE A 144 0.82 5.68 -17.70
N LEU A 145 0.53 4.79 -18.69
CA LEU A 145 1.51 4.18 -19.60
C LEU A 145 1.19 4.46 -21.07
N ASP A 146 0.94 5.72 -21.43
CA ASP A 146 0.49 6.06 -22.79
C ASP A 146 1.46 5.58 -23.90
N ALA A 147 2.77 5.71 -23.68
CA ALA A 147 3.78 5.30 -24.66
C ALA A 147 4.00 3.78 -24.66
N GLU A 148 4.04 3.16 -23.48
CA GLU A 148 4.31 1.73 -23.31
C GLU A 148 3.17 0.85 -23.80
N LEU A 149 1.92 1.31 -23.74
CA LEU A 149 0.76 0.58 -24.28
C LEU A 149 0.84 0.37 -25.79
N HIS A 150 1.65 1.15 -26.49
CA HIS A 150 1.89 1.00 -27.94
C HIS A 150 3.15 0.18 -28.24
N ASP A 151 3.93 -0.23 -27.22
CA ASP A 151 5.12 -1.09 -27.43
C ASP A 151 4.72 -2.57 -27.44
N PRO A 152 4.85 -3.27 -28.59
CA PRO A 152 4.55 -4.69 -28.70
C PRO A 152 5.38 -5.57 -27.75
N LYS A 153 6.60 -5.16 -27.39
CA LYS A 153 7.45 -5.89 -26.45
C LYS A 153 6.90 -5.80 -25.02
N TYR A 154 6.45 -4.62 -24.61
CA TYR A 154 5.81 -4.44 -23.31
C TYR A 154 4.52 -5.27 -23.23
N LEU A 155 3.66 -5.20 -24.26
CA LEU A 155 2.42 -5.97 -24.32
C LEU A 155 2.68 -7.48 -24.20
N ALA A 156 3.63 -8.02 -24.96
CA ALA A 156 3.89 -9.46 -24.98
C ALA A 156 4.64 -9.97 -23.75
N LYS A 157 5.60 -9.20 -23.22
CA LYS A 157 6.51 -9.68 -22.16
C LYS A 157 6.09 -9.28 -20.76
N THR A 158 5.31 -8.21 -20.61
CA THR A 158 4.91 -7.66 -19.32
C THR A 158 3.41 -7.74 -19.09
N LEU A 159 2.62 -7.09 -19.95
CA LEU A 159 1.19 -6.95 -19.74
C LEU A 159 0.44 -8.28 -19.89
N LEU A 160 0.65 -9.02 -20.95
CA LEU A 160 -0.06 -10.29 -21.21
C LEU A 160 0.23 -11.36 -20.13
N PRO A 161 1.50 -11.64 -19.74
CA PRO A 161 1.77 -12.58 -18.64
C PRO A 161 1.21 -12.13 -17.30
N TRP A 162 1.18 -10.81 -17.06
CA TRP A 162 0.55 -10.27 -15.84
C TRP A 162 -0.97 -10.46 -15.89
N LEU A 163 -1.63 -10.16 -17.00
CA LEU A 163 -3.07 -10.30 -17.17
C LEU A 163 -3.53 -11.75 -16.94
N ILE A 164 -2.78 -12.72 -17.47
CA ILE A 164 -3.04 -14.14 -17.23
C ILE A 164 -2.94 -14.46 -15.73
N ARG A 165 -1.88 -14.02 -15.06
CA ARG A 165 -1.73 -14.22 -13.60
C ARG A 165 -2.82 -13.51 -12.82
N TYR A 166 -3.20 -12.30 -13.22
CA TYR A 166 -4.26 -11.52 -12.61
C TYR A 166 -5.59 -12.27 -12.64
N THR A 167 -6.02 -12.76 -13.80
CA THR A 167 -7.30 -13.47 -13.95
C THR A 167 -7.39 -14.72 -13.06
N PHE A 168 -6.28 -15.46 -12.90
CA PHE A 168 -6.26 -16.65 -12.04
C PHE A 168 -6.19 -16.35 -10.54
N ASN A 169 -5.60 -15.25 -10.15
CA ASN A 169 -5.36 -14.96 -8.73
C ASN A 169 -6.38 -14.00 -8.14
N ILE A 170 -6.95 -13.07 -8.93
CA ILE A 170 -7.94 -12.12 -8.42
C ILE A 170 -9.19 -12.81 -7.86
N GLN A 171 -9.64 -13.90 -8.49
CA GLN A 171 -10.76 -14.71 -7.98
C GLN A 171 -10.44 -15.40 -6.65
N LYS A 172 -9.16 -15.76 -6.42
CA LYS A 172 -8.72 -16.35 -5.15
C LYS A 172 -8.60 -15.26 -4.08
N ALA A 173 -8.09 -14.09 -4.44
CA ALA A 173 -8.03 -12.94 -3.55
C ALA A 173 -9.45 -12.48 -3.12
N SER A 174 -10.40 -12.42 -4.05
CA SER A 174 -11.79 -12.03 -3.74
C SER A 174 -12.53 -13.01 -2.82
N ARG A 175 -12.07 -14.26 -2.70
CA ARG A 175 -12.61 -15.24 -1.73
C ARG A 175 -12.12 -15.01 -0.31
N LEU A 176 -11.16 -14.12 -0.10
CA LEU A 176 -10.67 -13.70 1.23
C LEU A 176 -11.54 -12.56 1.81
N ASP A 177 -12.83 -12.51 1.45
CA ASP A 177 -13.79 -11.48 1.84
C ASP A 177 -14.56 -11.88 3.12
N GLU A 178 -13.85 -12.45 4.08
CA GLU A 178 -14.42 -12.72 5.40
C GLU A 178 -13.59 -12.02 6.49
N PRO A 179 -14.20 -11.65 7.63
CA PRO A 179 -13.46 -11.05 8.74
C PRO A 179 -12.31 -11.94 9.19
N MET A 180 -11.10 -11.38 9.34
CA MET A 180 -9.87 -12.11 9.69
C MET A 180 -10.07 -13.05 10.90
N ARG A 181 -10.78 -12.59 11.93
CA ARG A 181 -11.09 -13.39 13.12
C ARG A 181 -11.87 -14.67 12.80
N GLN A 182 -12.85 -14.59 11.91
CA GLN A 182 -13.63 -15.77 11.48
C GLN A 182 -12.77 -16.71 10.64
N TYR A 183 -11.95 -16.15 9.76
CA TYR A 183 -11.02 -16.93 8.96
C TYR A 183 -10.02 -17.72 9.81
N LEU A 184 -9.42 -17.08 10.83
CA LEU A 184 -8.45 -17.71 11.73
C LEU A 184 -9.07 -18.82 12.59
N LYS A 185 -10.36 -18.73 12.93
CA LYS A 185 -11.08 -19.80 13.66
C LYS A 185 -11.16 -21.12 12.92
N LYS A 186 -10.89 -21.17 11.61
CA LYS A 186 -10.77 -22.39 10.83
C LYS A 186 -9.49 -23.18 11.14
N PHE A 187 -8.50 -22.54 11.74
CA PHE A 187 -7.16 -23.09 11.96
C PHE A 187 -6.83 -23.28 13.44
N THR A 188 -7.40 -22.46 14.32
CA THR A 188 -7.15 -22.50 15.77
C THR A 188 -8.40 -22.11 16.55
N GLN A 189 -8.53 -22.68 17.76
CA GLN A 189 -9.54 -22.28 18.74
C GLN A 189 -8.95 -21.39 19.86
N ASN A 190 -7.66 -21.04 19.78
CA ASN A 190 -7.01 -20.20 20.77
C ASN A 190 -7.33 -18.72 20.47
N ASP A 191 -8.30 -18.17 21.21
CA ASP A 191 -8.71 -16.76 21.01
C ASP A 191 -7.57 -15.78 21.29
N ALA A 192 -6.67 -16.06 22.24
CA ALA A 192 -5.53 -15.18 22.52
C ALA A 192 -4.53 -15.13 21.34
N LEU A 193 -4.31 -16.26 20.67
CA LEU A 193 -3.52 -16.30 19.42
C LEU A 193 -4.20 -15.52 18.29
N ILE A 194 -5.51 -15.70 18.14
CA ILE A 194 -6.31 -14.97 17.13
C ILE A 194 -6.24 -13.47 17.40
N ASP A 195 -6.43 -13.04 18.65
CA ASP A 195 -6.40 -11.64 19.05
C ASP A 195 -5.03 -11.02 18.74
N LEU A 196 -3.95 -11.73 19.06
CA LEU A 196 -2.60 -11.25 18.77
C LEU A 196 -2.37 -11.05 17.26
N ILE A 197 -2.82 -11.99 16.43
CA ILE A 197 -2.68 -11.88 14.96
C ILE A 197 -3.55 -10.75 14.39
N CYS A 198 -4.75 -10.53 14.95
CA CYS A 198 -5.68 -9.50 14.48
C CYS A 198 -5.32 -8.07 14.93
N GLN A 199 -4.37 -7.89 15.85
CA GLN A 199 -3.91 -6.58 16.33
C GLN A 199 -2.86 -5.95 15.42
N HIS A 200 -2.27 -6.70 14.52
CA HIS A 200 -1.23 -6.30 13.58
C HIS A 200 -1.70 -6.38 12.13
#